data_38934c9d6b6e74e67ba19161c09ca1a0
#
_entry.id   38934c9d6b6e74e67ba19161c09ca1a0
#
_cell.length_a   1.000
_cell.length_b   1.000
_cell.length_c   1.000
_cell.angle_alpha   90.00
_cell.angle_beta   90.00
_cell.angle_gamma   90.00
#
_symmetry.space_group_name_H-M   'P 1'
#
loop_
_entity.id
_entity.type
_entity.pdbx_description
1 polymer ?
#
loop_
_entity_poly.entity_id
_entity_poly.type
_entity_poly.pdbx_seq_one_letter_code
_entity_poly.pdbx_strand_id
1 'polypeptide(L)'
;MPRDTNPYGTIFGGVILSYIDQAGLIEAIGHCPCTWVTASIERVDFRAPVELGDTVSFYSRTLRTGTTSVKIGVEVDAERRRTREVVRVTTAELTMVALAEDGRPAPFRELPWARPSEQSEEKGCGEP
;
A
#
# COMPACT_ATOMS: atom_id res chain seq x y z
N MET A 1 -9.15 -18.16 -4.87
CA MET A 1 -8.29 -18.81 -5.87
C MET A 1 -7.70 -20.06 -5.29
N PRO A 2 -8.08 -21.22 -5.85
CA PRO A 2 -7.69 -22.48 -5.22
C PRO A 2 -6.19 -22.66 -5.03
N ARG A 3 -5.39 -22.25 -6.01
CA ARG A 3 -3.95 -22.47 -5.93
C ARG A 3 -3.25 -21.56 -4.92
N ASP A 4 -3.96 -20.54 -4.43
CA ASP A 4 -3.40 -19.59 -3.47
C ASP A 4 -3.82 -19.91 -2.05
N THR A 5 -4.43 -21.06 -1.84
CA THR A 5 -4.87 -21.44 -0.49
C THR A 5 -3.89 -22.43 0.12
N ASN A 6 -3.93 -22.51 1.45
CA ASN A 6 -3.17 -23.52 2.18
C ASN A 6 -4.08 -24.74 2.41
N PRO A 7 -3.56 -25.81 3.03
CA PRO A 7 -4.36 -27.03 3.25
C PRO A 7 -5.61 -26.83 4.09
N TYR A 8 -5.73 -25.71 4.79
CA TYR A 8 -6.87 -25.43 5.65
C TYR A 8 -7.97 -24.65 4.95
N GLY A 9 -7.82 -24.38 3.65
CA GLY A 9 -8.84 -23.65 2.89
C GLY A 9 -8.79 -22.15 3.07
N THR A 10 -7.69 -21.63 3.60
CA THR A 10 -7.51 -20.19 3.76
C THR A 10 -6.44 -19.69 2.78
N ILE A 11 -6.38 -18.37 2.62
CA ILE A 11 -5.41 -17.75 1.71
C ILE A 11 -4.10 -17.58 2.46
N PHE A 12 -2.98 -17.93 1.82
CA PHE A 12 -1.66 -17.74 2.41
C PHE A 12 -1.39 -16.28 2.73
N GLY A 13 -0.73 -16.04 3.87
CA GLY A 13 -0.34 -14.70 4.28
C GLY A 13 0.57 -14.04 3.26
N GLY A 14 1.41 -14.81 2.58
CA GLY A 14 2.28 -14.24 1.54
C GLY A 14 1.51 -13.67 0.37
N VAL A 15 0.38 -14.27 0.03
CA VAL A 15 -0.49 -13.74 -1.04
C VAL A 15 -1.06 -12.39 -0.62
N ILE A 16 -1.55 -12.32 0.63
CA ILE A 16 -2.10 -11.07 1.16
C ILE A 16 -1.02 -10.00 1.17
N LEU A 17 0.18 -10.36 1.59
CA LEU A 17 1.30 -9.41 1.66
C LEU A 17 1.66 -8.88 0.27
N SER A 18 1.57 -9.73 -0.75
CA SER A 18 1.80 -9.33 -2.13
C SER A 18 0.80 -8.26 -2.58
N TYR A 19 -0.47 -8.42 -2.22
CA TYR A 19 -1.49 -7.43 -2.57
C TYR A 19 -1.34 -6.15 -1.74
N ILE A 20 -0.87 -6.28 -0.51
CA ILE A 20 -0.56 -5.12 0.32
C ILE A 20 0.51 -4.27 -0.36
N ASP A 21 1.54 -4.93 -0.90
CA ASP A 21 2.62 -4.24 -1.60
C ASP A 21 2.06 -3.49 -2.81
N GLN A 22 1.15 -4.10 -3.56
CA GLN A 22 0.53 -3.44 -4.70
C GLN A 22 -0.33 -2.25 -4.28
N ALA A 23 -1.05 -2.40 -3.18
CA ALA A 23 -1.88 -1.29 -2.67
C ALA A 23 -0.99 -0.12 -2.26
N GLY A 24 0.15 -0.41 -1.65
CA GLY A 24 1.11 0.63 -1.30
C GLY A 24 1.65 1.35 -2.52
N LEU A 25 1.95 0.60 -3.57
CA LEU A 25 2.44 1.18 -4.80
C LEU A 25 1.41 2.13 -5.42
N ILE A 26 0.15 1.71 -5.44
CA ILE A 26 -0.91 2.53 -6.00
C ILE A 26 -1.04 3.84 -5.23
N GLU A 27 -0.95 3.77 -3.90
CA GLU A 27 -1.00 4.98 -3.07
C GLU A 27 0.19 5.89 -3.36
N ALA A 28 1.39 5.30 -3.50
CA ALA A 28 2.60 6.08 -3.78
C ALA A 28 2.51 6.78 -5.14
N ILE A 29 2.02 6.07 -6.15
CA ILE A 29 1.85 6.64 -7.49
C ILE A 29 0.93 7.84 -7.45
N GLY A 30 -0.01 7.86 -6.50
CA GLY A 30 -0.87 9.02 -6.32
C GLY A 30 -0.11 10.29 -5.98
N HIS A 31 1.07 10.20 -5.39
CA HIS A 31 1.90 11.36 -5.09
C HIS A 31 2.70 11.78 -6.32
N CYS A 32 3.26 10.80 -7.03
CA CYS A 32 4.07 11.07 -8.21
C CYS A 32 4.10 9.78 -9.04
N PRO A 33 3.77 9.85 -10.33
CA PRO A 33 3.81 8.64 -11.18
C PRO A 33 5.22 8.33 -11.64
N CYS A 34 6.17 8.33 -10.70
CA CYS A 34 7.55 7.95 -10.97
C CYS A 34 7.74 6.49 -10.59
N THR A 35 8.99 6.03 -10.63
CA THR A 35 9.31 4.68 -10.19
C THR A 35 9.38 4.66 -8.67
N TRP A 36 8.63 3.79 -8.06
CA TRP A 36 8.65 3.59 -6.61
C TRP A 36 9.11 2.18 -6.32
N VAL A 37 9.92 2.04 -5.28
CA VAL A 37 10.33 0.72 -4.80
C VAL A 37 9.95 0.61 -3.34
N THR A 38 9.63 -0.62 -2.93
CA THR A 38 9.31 -0.90 -1.54
C THR A 38 10.62 -1.06 -0.77
N ALA A 39 10.89 -0.13 0.11
CA ALA A 39 12.11 -0.19 0.91
C ALA A 39 11.94 -1.08 2.13
N SER A 40 10.75 -1.07 2.73
CA SER A 40 10.48 -1.94 3.86
C SER A 40 8.98 -2.14 4.02
N ILE A 41 8.63 -3.27 4.62
CA ILE A 41 7.27 -3.55 5.06
C ILE A 41 7.43 -3.92 6.52
N GLU A 42 6.73 -3.21 7.40
CA GLU A 42 6.88 -3.41 8.83
C GLU A 42 5.53 -3.39 9.51
N ARG A 43 5.53 -3.82 10.76
CA ARG A 43 4.33 -3.86 11.59
C ARG A 43 3.21 -4.65 10.93
N VAL A 44 3.60 -5.74 10.26
CA VAL A 44 2.63 -6.62 9.63
C VAL A 44 1.95 -7.43 10.73
N ASP A 45 0.63 -7.37 10.75
CA ASP A 45 -0.15 -8.02 11.79
C ASP A 45 -1.26 -8.82 11.11
N PHE A 46 -1.13 -10.14 11.14
CA PHE A 46 -2.16 -11.04 10.59
C PHE A 46 -3.10 -11.40 11.72
N ARG A 47 -4.29 -10.82 11.69
CA ARG A 47 -5.26 -10.95 12.80
C ARG A 47 -6.26 -12.06 12.60
N ALA A 48 -6.58 -12.37 11.35
CA ALA A 48 -7.55 -13.40 11.05
C ALA A 48 -7.26 -13.94 9.65
N PRO A 49 -7.65 -15.18 9.37
CA PRO A 49 -7.42 -15.74 8.03
C PRO A 49 -8.43 -15.20 7.03
N VAL A 50 -8.02 -15.17 5.77
CA VAL A 50 -8.92 -14.93 4.65
C VAL A 50 -9.38 -16.31 4.17
N GLU A 51 -10.69 -16.48 4.05
CA GLU A 51 -11.28 -17.77 3.68
C GLU A 51 -11.73 -17.72 2.23
N LEU A 52 -11.82 -18.90 1.63
CA LEU A 52 -12.32 -18.99 0.26
C LEU A 52 -13.74 -18.41 0.19
N GLY A 53 -13.97 -17.58 -0.80
CA GLY A 53 -15.26 -16.95 -0.99
C GLY A 53 -15.37 -15.58 -0.34
N ASP A 54 -14.40 -15.20 0.47
CA ASP A 54 -14.39 -13.87 1.07
C ASP A 54 -14.18 -12.79 0.01
N THR A 55 -14.83 -11.66 0.19
CA THR A 55 -14.54 -10.46 -0.57
C THR A 55 -13.52 -9.66 0.23
N VAL A 56 -12.36 -9.43 -0.37
CA VAL A 56 -11.24 -8.79 0.34
C VAL A 56 -11.05 -7.38 -0.19
N SER A 57 -11.01 -6.43 0.72
CA SER A 57 -10.84 -5.01 0.41
C SER A 57 -9.55 -4.50 1.01
N PHE A 58 -8.80 -3.75 0.23
CA PHE A 58 -7.53 -3.18 0.66
C PHE A 58 -7.69 -1.66 0.72
N TYR A 59 -7.39 -1.10 1.89
CA TYR A 59 -7.48 0.34 2.11
C TYR A 59 -6.08 0.86 2.39
N SER A 60 -5.63 1.79 1.58
CA SER A 60 -4.30 2.38 1.77
C SER A 60 -4.46 3.86 2.07
N ARG A 61 -3.52 4.38 2.85
CA ARG A 61 -3.48 5.80 3.14
C ARG A 61 -2.04 6.20 3.43
N THR A 62 -1.70 7.44 3.11
CA THR A 62 -0.39 7.96 3.42
C THR A 62 -0.33 8.33 4.89
N LEU A 63 0.64 7.78 5.61
CA LEU A 63 0.83 8.09 7.01
C LEU A 63 1.79 9.26 7.21
N ARG A 64 2.83 9.33 6.36
CA ARG A 64 3.83 10.37 6.49
C ARG A 64 4.61 10.45 5.18
N THR A 65 5.06 11.64 4.83
CA THR A 65 5.92 11.84 3.67
C THR A 65 7.28 12.34 4.13
N GLY A 66 8.33 11.80 3.50
CA GLY A 66 9.69 12.31 3.65
C GLY A 66 10.09 13.02 2.37
N THR A 67 11.38 13.24 2.19
CA THR A 67 11.87 13.89 0.98
C THR A 67 11.81 12.95 -0.22
N THR A 68 12.32 11.73 -0.04
CA THR A 68 12.36 10.74 -1.12
C THR A 68 11.42 9.57 -0.86
N SER A 69 10.71 9.59 0.26
CA SER A 69 9.95 8.42 0.68
C SER A 69 8.56 8.80 1.15
N VAL A 70 7.68 7.80 1.15
CA VAL A 70 6.32 7.93 1.66
C VAL A 70 6.06 6.71 2.51
N LYS A 71 5.51 6.93 3.70
CA LYS A 71 5.10 5.83 4.57
C LYS A 71 3.60 5.64 4.42
N ILE A 72 3.21 4.42 4.14
CA ILE A 72 1.82 4.10 3.77
C ILE A 72 1.31 3.01 4.70
N GLY A 73 0.10 3.23 5.23
CA GLY A 73 -0.59 2.21 5.98
C GLY A 73 -1.59 1.50 5.09
N VAL A 74 -1.66 0.19 5.23
CA VAL A 74 -2.61 -0.62 4.48
C VAL A 74 -3.40 -1.45 5.47
N GLU A 75 -4.72 -1.42 5.34
CA GLU A 75 -5.62 -2.23 6.14
C GLU A 75 -6.39 -3.14 5.20
N VAL A 76 -6.53 -4.39 5.60
CA VAL A 76 -7.19 -5.41 4.78
C VAL A 76 -8.38 -5.95 5.54
N ASP A 77 -9.54 -5.87 4.92
CA ASP A 77 -10.78 -6.40 5.49
C ASP A 77 -11.28 -7.53 4.60
N ALA A 78 -11.87 -8.53 5.22
CA ALA A 78 -12.53 -9.61 4.49
C ALA A 78 -14.00 -9.64 4.90
N GLU A 79 -14.87 -9.70 3.90
CA GLU A 79 -16.29 -9.86 4.13
C GLU A 79 -16.62 -11.32 3.87
N ARG A 80 -17.12 -12.01 4.91
CA ARG A 80 -17.47 -13.42 4.83
C ARG A 80 -18.66 -13.60 3.90
N ARG A 81 -18.57 -14.61 3.04
CA ARG A 81 -19.58 -14.81 2.01
C ARG A 81 -20.97 -15.10 2.58
N ARG A 82 -21.02 -15.95 3.61
CA ARG A 82 -22.30 -16.39 4.13
C ARG A 82 -22.93 -15.42 5.11
N THR A 83 -22.14 -14.95 6.06
CA THR A 83 -22.66 -14.11 7.13
C THR A 83 -22.61 -12.65 6.80
N ARG A 84 -21.82 -12.26 5.78
CA ARG A 84 -21.59 -10.87 5.40
C ARG A 84 -20.88 -10.09 6.51
N GLU A 85 -20.32 -10.81 7.48
CA GLU A 85 -19.53 -10.18 8.54
C GLU A 85 -18.21 -9.69 7.96
N VAL A 86 -17.81 -8.46 8.34
CA VAL A 86 -16.57 -7.85 7.90
C VAL A 86 -15.56 -7.96 9.03
N VAL A 87 -14.40 -8.54 8.72
CA VAL A 87 -13.35 -8.80 9.70
C VAL A 87 -12.06 -8.15 9.24
N ARG A 88 -11.38 -7.42 10.14
CA ARG A 88 -10.06 -6.90 9.85
C ARG A 88 -9.08 -8.07 9.88
N VAL A 89 -8.50 -8.41 8.73
CA VAL A 89 -7.64 -9.59 8.64
C VAL A 89 -6.17 -9.26 8.71
N THR A 90 -5.75 -8.10 8.23
CA THR A 90 -4.33 -7.76 8.22
C THR A 90 -4.16 -6.25 8.26
N THR A 91 -3.09 -5.80 8.91
CA THR A 91 -2.64 -4.41 8.84
C THR A 91 -1.14 -4.43 8.58
N ALA A 92 -0.64 -3.41 7.89
CA ALA A 92 0.79 -3.31 7.61
C ALA A 92 1.15 -1.87 7.34
N GLU A 93 2.45 -1.56 7.49
CA GLU A 93 3.00 -0.28 7.11
C GLU A 93 4.15 -0.51 6.14
N LEU A 94 4.19 0.30 5.09
CA LEU A 94 5.23 0.19 4.08
C LEU A 94 5.93 1.52 3.94
N THR A 95 7.22 1.46 3.59
CA THR A 95 7.97 2.63 3.19
C THR A 95 8.30 2.47 1.72
N MET A 96 7.84 3.40 0.90
CA MET A 96 8.10 3.43 -0.53
C MET A 96 9.09 4.55 -0.80
N VAL A 97 10.03 4.29 -1.70
CA VAL A 97 11.08 5.28 -2.05
C VAL A 97 10.97 5.58 -3.52
N ALA A 98 10.97 6.88 -3.84
CA ALA A 98 10.91 7.33 -5.23
C ALA A 98 12.30 7.29 -5.85
N LEU A 99 12.36 6.85 -7.10
CA LEU A 99 13.61 6.77 -7.83
C LEU A 99 13.58 7.69 -9.03
N ALA A 100 14.71 8.32 -9.29
CA ALA A 100 14.92 9.06 -10.54
C ALA A 100 15.22 8.07 -11.67
N GLU A 101 15.37 8.60 -12.88
CA GLU A 101 15.65 7.76 -14.04
C GLU A 101 16.94 6.97 -13.89
N ASP A 102 17.90 7.51 -13.14
CA ASP A 102 19.18 6.83 -12.92
C ASP A 102 19.10 5.75 -11.84
N GLY A 103 17.92 5.54 -11.26
CA GLY A 103 17.71 4.51 -10.26
C GLY A 103 18.07 4.92 -8.84
N ARG A 104 18.42 6.16 -8.61
CA ARG A 104 18.75 6.64 -7.28
C ARG A 104 17.56 7.28 -6.61
N PRO A 105 17.49 7.22 -5.27
CA PRO A 105 16.42 7.91 -4.56
C PRO A 105 16.40 9.39 -4.93
N ALA A 106 15.20 9.93 -5.14
CA ALA A 106 15.04 11.30 -5.58
C ALA A 106 13.86 11.95 -4.85
N PRO A 107 13.96 13.26 -4.61
CA PRO A 107 12.84 13.99 -4.01
C PRO A 107 11.65 13.96 -4.97
N PHE A 108 10.60 13.26 -4.60
CA PHE A 108 9.50 13.01 -5.55
C PHE A 108 8.73 14.28 -5.89
N ARG A 109 8.72 15.26 -4.99
CA ARG A 109 8.04 16.53 -5.28
C ARG A 109 8.73 17.37 -6.34
N GLU A 110 10.00 17.07 -6.57
CA GLU A 110 10.79 17.83 -7.56
C GLU A 110 10.84 17.16 -8.91
N LEU A 111 10.28 15.98 -9.04
CA LEU A 111 10.27 15.29 -10.32
C LEU A 111 9.26 15.95 -11.25
N PRO A 112 9.53 15.96 -12.58
CA PRO A 112 8.69 16.71 -13.52
C PRO A 112 7.23 16.31 -13.51
N TRP A 113 6.92 15.08 -13.17
CA TRP A 113 5.55 14.59 -13.19
C TRP A 113 4.93 14.50 -11.80
N ALA A 114 5.51 15.19 -10.82
CA ALA A 114 4.89 15.27 -9.50
C ALA A 114 3.59 16.04 -9.60
N ARG A 115 2.64 15.70 -8.75
CA ARG A 115 1.34 16.36 -8.75
C ARG A 115 1.49 17.82 -8.33
N PRO A 116 0.72 18.72 -8.96
CA PRO A 116 0.78 20.13 -8.58
C PRO A 116 0.51 20.38 -7.11
N SER A 117 -0.38 19.60 -6.48
CA SER A 117 -0.67 19.75 -5.06
C SER A 117 0.56 19.47 -4.21
N GLU A 118 1.36 18.51 -4.62
CA GLU A 118 2.59 18.20 -3.89
C GLU A 118 3.59 19.33 -4.03
N GLN A 119 3.70 19.88 -5.24
CA GLN A 119 4.61 20.99 -5.48
C GLN A 119 4.18 22.23 -4.72
N SER A 120 2.88 22.49 -4.67
CA SER A 120 2.34 23.62 -3.93
C SER A 120 2.62 23.52 -2.47
N GLU A 121 2.46 22.32 -1.92
CA GLU A 121 2.73 22.07 -0.53
C GLU A 121 4.17 22.41 -0.19
N GLU A 122 5.08 22.02 -1.07
CA GLU A 122 6.49 22.31 -0.89
C GLU A 122 6.76 23.78 -0.87
N LYS A 123 6.00 24.54 -1.66
CA LYS A 123 6.14 25.98 -1.71
C LYS A 123 5.37 26.69 -0.61
N GLY A 124 4.70 25.92 0.24
CA GLY A 124 3.93 26.50 1.32
C GLY A 124 2.60 27.06 0.92
N CYS A 125 2.11 26.72 -0.25
CA CYS A 125 0.83 27.23 -0.73
C CYS A 125 -0.36 26.54 -0.13
N GLY A 126 -0.19 25.34 0.37
CA GLY A 126 -1.28 24.62 0.99
C GLY A 126 -2.42 24.28 0.05
N GLU A 127 -2.17 24.20 -1.20
CA GLU A 127 -3.18 23.94 -2.19
C GLU A 127 -3.45 22.49 -2.35
N PRO A 128 -4.65 22.03 -2.39
CA PRO A 128 -4.95 20.64 -2.71
C PRO A 128 -4.73 20.39 -4.18
#